data_9dc4e27672c155fa8d7c4888ded1179f
#
_entry.id   9dc4e27672c155fa8d7c4888ded1179f
#
_cell.length_a   1.000
_cell.length_b   1.000
_cell.length_c   1.000
_cell.angle_alpha   90.00
_cell.angle_beta   90.00
_cell.angle_gamma   90.00
#
_symmetry.space_group_name_H-M   'P 1'
#
loop_
_entity.id
_entity.type
_entity.pdbx_description
1 polymer ?
#
loop_
_entity_poly.entity_id
_entity_poly.type
_entity_poly.pdbx_seq_one_letter_code
_entity_poly.pdbx_strand_id
1 'polypeptide(L)'
;MKPNQIFRIIVPCVVALAGAALIGNRTLEAADHFDPPGRVGTDTSTAGLDVAADIADLYAFHDANNVYLAISFGGPSAITLPGFYDPDVLYTINVSNAGARTDTEFPIEIRFGRDGVNPGIEVRNLPGGGSIQGPVERNLTTASGIVVRAGLFDDPFFFDPQGLRDSRATGNLSFNNTRNRFANLNSTFVVLSIPRALIDRGQPLDIWTSSARIRG
;
A
#
# COMPACT_ATOMS: atom_id res chain seq x y z
N MET A 1 -16.28 5.48 57.11
CA MET A 1 -16.34 5.75 55.64
C MET A 1 -17.78 5.60 55.19
N LYS A 2 -18.35 6.60 54.52
CA LYS A 2 -19.74 6.55 54.03
C LYS A 2 -19.83 5.63 52.80
N PRO A 3 -20.81 4.72 52.71
CA PRO A 3 -20.91 3.72 51.62
C PRO A 3 -20.96 4.33 50.22
N ASN A 4 -21.34 5.59 50.08
CA ASN A 4 -21.40 6.29 48.78
C ASN A 4 -20.03 6.69 48.18
N GLN A 5 -18.95 6.59 48.92
CA GLN A 5 -17.61 6.95 48.38
C GLN A 5 -16.92 5.77 47.74
N ILE A 6 -17.22 4.54 48.15
CA ILE A 6 -16.67 3.30 47.55
C ILE A 6 -17.26 3.09 46.17
N PHE A 7 -18.54 3.40 45.97
CA PHE A 7 -19.23 3.24 44.69
C PHE A 7 -18.73 4.25 43.61
N ARG A 8 -18.25 5.43 44.01
CA ARG A 8 -17.74 6.43 43.06
C ARG A 8 -16.34 6.14 42.54
N ILE A 9 -15.57 5.30 43.20
CA ILE A 9 -14.21 4.95 42.80
C ILE A 9 -14.22 3.68 41.91
N ILE A 10 -15.18 2.78 42.12
CA ILE A 10 -15.24 1.51 41.37
C ILE A 10 -15.74 1.69 39.91
N VAL A 11 -16.70 2.62 39.69
CA VAL A 11 -17.28 2.86 38.36
C VAL A 11 -16.26 3.40 37.34
N PRO A 12 -15.41 4.41 37.66
CA PRO A 12 -14.41 4.88 36.72
C PRO A 12 -13.29 3.84 36.45
N CYS A 13 -12.94 3.01 37.45
CA CYS A 13 -11.96 1.96 37.27
C CYS A 13 -12.47 0.82 36.35
N VAL A 14 -13.74 0.44 36.46
CA VAL A 14 -14.35 -0.58 35.60
C VAL A 14 -14.51 -0.06 34.17
N VAL A 15 -14.88 1.20 33.99
CA VAL A 15 -14.98 1.82 32.66
C VAL A 15 -13.58 1.97 32.01
N ALA A 16 -12.56 2.32 32.79
CA ALA A 16 -11.18 2.41 32.30
C ALA A 16 -10.60 1.03 31.92
N LEU A 17 -10.90 -0.04 32.71
CA LEU A 17 -10.51 -1.41 32.40
C LEU A 17 -11.29 -1.99 31.21
N ALA A 18 -12.58 -1.68 31.06
CA ALA A 18 -13.36 -2.09 29.91
C ALA A 18 -12.91 -1.34 28.63
N GLY A 19 -12.55 -0.05 28.74
CA GLY A 19 -11.97 0.74 27.66
C GLY A 19 -10.60 0.21 27.24
N ALA A 20 -9.73 -0.17 28.17
CA ALA A 20 -8.43 -0.77 27.90
C ALA A 20 -8.56 -2.16 27.28
N ALA A 21 -9.55 -2.96 27.66
CA ALA A 21 -9.82 -4.27 27.08
C ALA A 21 -10.37 -4.17 25.65
N LEU A 22 -11.11 -3.10 25.32
CA LEU A 22 -11.59 -2.83 23.95
C LEU A 22 -10.51 -2.25 23.04
N ILE A 23 -9.49 -1.59 23.59
CA ILE A 23 -8.34 -1.09 22.83
C ILE A 23 -7.28 -2.19 22.67
N GLY A 24 -7.21 -3.15 23.61
CA GLY A 24 -6.20 -4.21 23.62
C GLY A 24 -6.36 -5.30 22.55
N ASN A 25 -7.50 -5.35 21.84
CA ASN A 25 -7.74 -6.32 20.75
C ASN A 25 -7.67 -5.72 19.34
N ARG A 26 -7.21 -4.48 19.21
CA ARG A 26 -6.79 -4.01 17.90
C ARG A 26 -5.34 -4.45 17.69
N THR A 27 -5.15 -5.47 16.89
CA THR A 27 -3.86 -5.72 16.27
C THR A 27 -3.50 -4.44 15.52
N LEU A 28 -2.51 -3.71 16.01
CA LEU A 28 -1.89 -2.65 15.24
C LEU A 28 -1.11 -3.34 14.14
N GLU A 29 -1.74 -3.55 13.01
CA GLU A 29 -1.10 -3.99 11.80
C GLU A 29 -0.50 -2.74 11.17
N ALA A 30 0.83 -2.68 11.15
CA ALA A 30 1.59 -1.56 10.61
C ALA A 30 2.17 -1.94 9.27
N ALA A 31 1.58 -2.07 8.25
CA ALA A 31 1.81 -2.45 6.88
C ALA A 31 0.91 -3.63 6.52
N ASP A 32 0.21 -3.49 5.43
CA ASP A 32 -0.88 -4.36 5.02
C ASP A 32 -0.43 -5.62 4.27
N HIS A 33 0.82 -6.02 4.44
CA HIS A 33 1.41 -7.20 3.79
C HIS A 33 0.77 -8.54 4.20
N PHE A 34 0.00 -8.57 5.27
CA PHE A 34 -0.60 -9.77 5.83
C PHE A 34 -2.09 -9.61 6.13
N ASP A 35 -2.69 -8.53 5.69
CA ASP A 35 -4.14 -8.41 5.77
C ASP A 35 -4.76 -9.44 4.83
N PRO A 36 -5.73 -10.22 5.30
CA PRO A 36 -6.40 -11.15 4.40
C PRO A 36 -7.03 -10.36 3.26
N PRO A 37 -6.75 -10.67 2.00
CA PRO A 37 -7.37 -10.00 0.85
C PRO A 37 -8.89 -9.96 0.88
N GLY A 38 -9.54 -10.79 1.68
CA GLY A 38 -10.98 -10.76 1.94
C GLY A 38 -11.49 -9.51 2.63
N ARG A 39 -10.62 -8.65 3.19
CA ARG A 39 -11.03 -7.34 3.73
C ARG A 39 -11.12 -6.26 2.66
N VAL A 40 -10.43 -6.42 1.55
CA VAL A 40 -10.35 -5.42 0.47
C VAL A 40 -11.48 -5.59 -0.53
N GLY A 41 -12.06 -6.78 -0.63
CA GLY A 41 -13.14 -7.11 -1.57
C GLY A 41 -14.50 -7.22 -0.89
N THR A 42 -15.54 -6.67 -1.52
CA THR A 42 -16.93 -6.99 -1.21
C THR A 42 -17.34 -8.35 -1.79
N ASP A 43 -16.41 -9.04 -2.43
CA ASP A 43 -16.64 -10.37 -2.97
C ASP A 43 -16.58 -11.38 -1.84
N THR A 44 -17.75 -11.75 -1.33
CA THR A 44 -17.94 -12.82 -0.37
C THR A 44 -17.94 -14.20 -1.02
N SER A 45 -17.55 -14.30 -2.31
CA SER A 45 -17.40 -15.59 -2.95
C SER A 45 -16.33 -16.38 -2.18
N THR A 46 -16.68 -17.56 -1.76
CA THR A 46 -15.81 -18.48 -1.04
C THR A 46 -14.62 -18.98 -1.87
N ALA A 47 -14.46 -18.46 -3.08
CA ALA A 47 -13.48 -18.93 -4.05
C ALA A 47 -12.14 -18.21 -3.95
N GLY A 48 -11.98 -17.18 -3.12
CA GLY A 48 -10.65 -16.62 -3.05
C GLY A 48 -10.57 -15.15 -2.71
N LEU A 49 -9.57 -14.93 -2.01
CA LEU A 49 -8.96 -13.67 -1.69
C LEU A 49 -8.62 -12.94 -3.00
N ASP A 50 -9.07 -11.70 -3.18
CA ASP A 50 -8.74 -10.89 -4.35
C ASP A 50 -7.31 -10.33 -4.25
N VAL A 51 -6.35 -11.23 -4.36
CA VAL A 51 -4.92 -10.93 -4.18
C VAL A 51 -4.44 -9.84 -5.14
N ALA A 52 -4.96 -9.82 -6.37
CA ALA A 52 -4.55 -8.81 -7.36
C ALA A 52 -5.03 -7.40 -6.98
N ALA A 53 -6.21 -7.26 -6.36
CA ALA A 53 -6.73 -5.96 -5.95
C ALA A 53 -6.21 -5.49 -4.58
N ASP A 54 -5.45 -6.31 -3.89
CA ASP A 54 -4.90 -6.04 -2.56
C ASP A 54 -3.64 -5.17 -2.67
N ILE A 55 -3.76 -3.90 -2.28
CA ILE A 55 -2.64 -2.97 -2.23
C ILE A 55 -1.92 -3.16 -0.90
N ALA A 56 -0.65 -3.58 -0.93
CA ALA A 56 0.16 -3.79 0.25
C ALA A 56 0.77 -2.48 0.77
N ASP A 57 1.45 -1.73 -0.10
CA ASP A 57 2.15 -0.50 0.29
C ASP A 57 2.06 0.61 -0.75
N LEU A 58 2.18 1.82 -0.24
CA LEU A 58 2.46 3.03 -1.01
C LEU A 58 3.75 3.66 -0.52
N TYR A 59 4.72 3.79 -1.40
CA TYR A 59 5.96 4.53 -1.17
C TYR A 59 5.94 5.85 -1.92
N ALA A 60 6.27 6.94 -1.23
CA ALA A 60 6.39 8.26 -1.83
C ALA A 60 7.63 8.97 -1.28
N PHE A 61 8.53 9.38 -2.16
CA PHE A 61 9.75 10.09 -1.79
C PHE A 61 10.21 10.97 -2.96
N HIS A 62 11.20 11.80 -2.75
CA HIS A 62 11.73 12.69 -3.78
C HIS A 62 13.23 12.91 -3.64
N ASP A 63 13.85 13.31 -4.75
CA ASP A 63 15.16 13.92 -4.78
C ASP A 63 15.06 15.39 -5.26
N ALA A 64 16.17 15.97 -5.72
CA ALA A 64 16.19 17.33 -6.24
C ALA A 64 15.37 17.51 -7.51
N ASN A 65 15.23 16.46 -8.33
CA ASN A 65 14.70 16.53 -9.69
C ASN A 65 13.35 15.82 -9.87
N ASN A 66 13.10 14.76 -9.09
CA ASN A 66 11.94 13.89 -9.30
C ASN A 66 11.18 13.62 -7.99
N VAL A 67 9.90 13.34 -8.13
CA VAL A 67 9.05 12.65 -7.15
C VAL A 67 8.90 11.21 -7.61
N TYR A 68 9.08 10.28 -6.69
CA TYR A 68 8.93 8.86 -6.92
C TYR A 68 7.70 8.36 -6.19
N LEU A 69 6.83 7.65 -6.90
CA LEU A 69 5.67 6.99 -6.37
C LEU A 69 5.77 5.51 -6.71
N ALA A 70 5.55 4.64 -5.73
CA ALA A 70 5.50 3.22 -5.97
C ALA A 70 4.36 2.59 -5.17
N ILE A 71 3.57 1.77 -5.82
CA ILE A 71 2.56 0.93 -5.18
C ILE A 71 2.94 -0.53 -5.33
N SER A 72 2.75 -1.32 -4.27
CA SER A 72 2.87 -2.77 -4.31
C SER A 72 1.50 -3.42 -4.09
N PHE A 73 1.29 -4.57 -4.72
CA PHE A 73 0.05 -5.33 -4.62
C PHE A 73 0.28 -6.80 -4.95
N GLY A 74 -0.66 -7.63 -4.55
CA GLY A 74 -0.65 -9.05 -4.89
C GLY A 74 0.51 -9.84 -4.30
N GLY A 75 1.11 -9.38 -3.24
CA GLY A 75 2.28 -10.03 -2.64
C GLY A 75 2.33 -9.86 -1.13
N PRO A 76 3.44 -10.29 -0.50
CA PRO A 76 4.65 -10.86 -1.11
C PRO A 76 4.47 -12.33 -1.54
N SER A 77 5.11 -12.71 -2.61
CA SER A 77 5.07 -14.06 -3.19
C SER A 77 6.47 -14.59 -3.51
N ALA A 78 6.57 -15.91 -3.71
CA ALA A 78 7.85 -16.52 -4.04
C ALA A 78 8.44 -15.94 -5.34
N ILE A 79 9.74 -15.73 -5.38
CA ILE A 79 10.47 -15.14 -6.53
C ILE A 79 10.28 -15.90 -7.85
N THR A 80 9.77 -17.14 -7.80
CA THR A 80 9.49 -17.97 -8.97
C THR A 80 8.10 -17.75 -9.56
N LEU A 81 7.23 -17.00 -8.88
CA LEU A 81 5.87 -16.73 -9.33
C LEU A 81 5.83 -15.48 -10.22
N PRO A 82 4.94 -15.45 -11.23
CA PRO A 82 4.75 -14.26 -12.05
C PRO A 82 4.08 -13.14 -11.27
N GLY A 83 4.19 -11.90 -11.78
CA GLY A 83 3.48 -10.76 -11.24
C GLY A 83 1.96 -10.85 -11.43
N PHE A 84 1.24 -10.13 -10.60
CA PHE A 84 -0.22 -10.05 -10.62
C PHE A 84 -0.68 -8.94 -11.57
N TYR A 85 -0.74 -9.22 -12.87
CA TYR A 85 -1.15 -8.27 -13.92
C TYR A 85 -2.60 -8.56 -14.33
N ASP A 86 -3.55 -8.26 -13.43
CA ASP A 86 -4.98 -8.52 -13.63
C ASP A 86 -5.64 -7.37 -14.41
N PRO A 87 -6.21 -7.63 -15.61
CA PRO A 87 -6.84 -6.59 -16.42
C PRO A 87 -8.16 -6.05 -15.84
N ASP A 88 -8.77 -6.78 -14.91
CA ASP A 88 -10.05 -6.42 -14.31
C ASP A 88 -9.88 -5.56 -13.04
N VAL A 89 -8.66 -5.20 -12.69
CA VAL A 89 -8.36 -4.28 -11.58
C VAL A 89 -7.90 -2.93 -12.09
N LEU A 90 -8.52 -1.87 -11.59
CA LEU A 90 -8.06 -0.49 -11.71
C LEU A 90 -7.37 -0.09 -10.40
N TYR A 91 -6.12 0.32 -10.47
CA TYR A 91 -5.43 0.98 -9.36
C TYR A 91 -5.38 2.48 -9.63
N THR A 92 -5.52 3.27 -8.57
CA THR A 92 -5.42 4.73 -8.67
C THR A 92 -4.45 5.24 -7.61
N ILE A 93 -3.45 6.01 -8.04
CA ILE A 93 -2.64 6.83 -7.16
C ILE A 93 -3.22 8.24 -7.24
N ASN A 94 -3.78 8.70 -6.14
CA ASN A 94 -4.33 10.03 -6.01
C ASN A 94 -3.25 10.97 -5.47
N VAL A 95 -3.04 12.10 -6.12
CA VAL A 95 -2.10 13.11 -5.67
C VAL A 95 -2.82 14.45 -5.56
N SER A 96 -2.80 15.04 -4.37
CA SER A 96 -3.19 16.42 -4.11
C SER A 96 -1.93 17.29 -3.97
N ASN A 97 -1.87 18.40 -4.71
CA ASN A 97 -0.75 19.33 -4.71
C ASN A 97 -1.15 20.79 -4.55
N ALA A 98 -2.40 21.07 -4.24
CA ALA A 98 -2.95 22.41 -4.05
C ALA A 98 -3.20 22.77 -2.57
N GLY A 99 -2.84 21.87 -1.63
CA GLY A 99 -3.00 22.09 -0.19
C GLY A 99 -4.38 21.76 0.37
N ALA A 100 -5.33 21.37 -0.45
CA ALA A 100 -6.61 20.84 -0.03
C ALA A 100 -6.53 19.29 -0.01
N ARG A 101 -6.24 18.72 1.16
CA ARG A 101 -5.89 17.30 1.37
C ARG A 101 -6.86 16.25 0.81
N THR A 102 -8.04 16.64 0.37
CA THR A 102 -9.08 15.73 -0.14
C THR A 102 -9.33 15.89 -1.63
N ASP A 103 -8.78 16.94 -2.24
CA ASP A 103 -8.97 17.16 -3.67
C ASP A 103 -7.87 16.40 -4.43
N THR A 104 -8.25 15.74 -5.52
CA THR A 104 -7.31 14.98 -6.34
C THR A 104 -7.04 15.76 -7.62
N GLU A 105 -5.88 16.42 -7.70
CA GLU A 105 -5.47 17.08 -8.94
C GLU A 105 -4.96 16.07 -9.96
N PHE A 106 -4.34 14.97 -9.51
CA PHE A 106 -3.86 13.91 -10.38
C PHE A 106 -4.37 12.55 -9.90
N PRO A 107 -5.50 12.05 -10.41
CA PRO A 107 -5.93 10.66 -10.25
C PRO A 107 -5.20 9.78 -11.27
N ILE A 108 -3.97 9.38 -10.97
CA ILE A 108 -3.15 8.56 -11.86
C ILE A 108 -3.73 7.15 -11.89
N GLU A 109 -4.35 6.79 -13.00
CA GLU A 109 -5.00 5.50 -13.21
C GLU A 109 -4.06 4.49 -13.84
N ILE A 110 -4.03 3.28 -13.30
CA ILE A 110 -3.17 2.19 -13.73
C ILE A 110 -4.03 0.97 -14.04
N ARG A 111 -3.88 0.43 -15.24
CA ARG A 111 -4.52 -0.81 -15.67
C ARG A 111 -3.54 -1.75 -16.33
N PHE A 112 -3.81 -3.02 -16.19
CA PHE A 112 -3.10 -4.05 -16.93
C PHE A 112 -3.95 -4.54 -18.10
N GLY A 113 -3.28 -5.11 -19.08
CA GLY A 113 -3.88 -5.74 -20.25
C GLY A 113 -2.96 -6.80 -20.81
N ARG A 114 -3.33 -7.37 -21.95
CA ARG A 114 -2.54 -8.40 -22.61
C ARG A 114 -2.51 -8.16 -24.12
N ASP A 115 -1.36 -8.42 -24.70
CA ASP A 115 -1.20 -8.64 -26.14
C ASP A 115 -0.88 -10.12 -26.33
N GLY A 116 -1.91 -10.90 -26.64
CA GLY A 116 -1.82 -12.36 -26.60
C GLY A 116 -1.48 -12.86 -25.18
N VAL A 117 -0.30 -13.47 -25.02
CA VAL A 117 0.18 -13.98 -23.73
C VAL A 117 1.00 -12.96 -22.95
N ASN A 118 1.38 -11.85 -23.58
CA ASN A 118 2.28 -10.87 -23.00
C ASN A 118 1.51 -9.83 -22.17
N PRO A 119 1.80 -9.69 -20.88
CA PRO A 119 1.18 -8.66 -20.07
C PRO A 119 1.72 -7.27 -20.42
N GLY A 120 0.83 -6.29 -20.38
CA GLY A 120 1.13 -4.88 -20.60
C GLY A 120 0.49 -4.01 -19.51
N ILE A 121 0.93 -2.76 -19.45
CA ILE A 121 0.40 -1.73 -18.57
C ILE A 121 -0.04 -0.52 -19.37
N GLU A 122 -1.11 0.13 -18.93
CA GLU A 122 -1.50 1.48 -19.32
C GLU A 122 -1.59 2.36 -18.07
N VAL A 123 -0.98 3.55 -18.14
CA VAL A 123 -1.09 4.57 -17.09
C VAL A 123 -1.66 5.84 -17.70
N ARG A 124 -2.73 6.36 -17.11
CA ARG A 124 -3.48 7.55 -17.57
C ARG A 124 -3.42 8.67 -16.55
N ASN A 125 -3.85 9.84 -16.97
CA ASN A 125 -3.94 11.06 -16.14
C ASN A 125 -2.61 11.45 -15.50
N LEU A 126 -1.51 11.25 -16.23
CA LEU A 126 -0.18 11.63 -15.77
C LEU A 126 -0.03 13.14 -15.62
N PRO A 127 0.74 13.64 -14.63
CA PRO A 127 1.07 15.06 -14.53
C PRO A 127 1.66 15.61 -15.84
N GLY A 128 1.18 16.81 -16.25
CA GLY A 128 1.51 17.36 -17.57
C GLY A 128 0.64 16.83 -18.71
N GLY A 129 -0.31 15.96 -18.40
CA GLY A 129 -1.28 15.39 -19.34
C GLY A 129 -0.78 14.12 -20.06
N GLY A 130 -1.74 13.34 -20.54
CA GLY A 130 -1.47 12.17 -21.37
C GLY A 130 -1.48 10.84 -20.63
N SER A 131 -1.10 9.84 -21.40
CA SER A 131 -1.01 8.44 -20.95
C SER A 131 0.22 7.77 -21.55
N ILE A 132 0.60 6.64 -20.98
CA ILE A 132 1.62 5.77 -21.53
C ILE A 132 1.17 4.32 -21.43
N GLN A 133 1.50 3.51 -22.43
CA GLN A 133 1.24 2.09 -22.44
C GLN A 133 2.43 1.32 -23.00
N GLY A 134 2.58 0.09 -22.59
CA GLY A 134 3.63 -0.79 -23.08
C GLY A 134 3.74 -2.08 -22.28
N PRO A 135 4.74 -2.91 -22.59
CA PRO A 135 4.96 -4.16 -21.88
C PRO A 135 5.39 -3.91 -20.43
N VAL A 136 5.00 -4.80 -19.52
CA VAL A 136 5.57 -4.85 -18.16
C VAL A 136 7.04 -5.25 -18.19
N GLU A 137 7.74 -5.14 -17.05
CA GLU A 137 9.16 -5.44 -16.89
C GLU A 137 10.12 -4.58 -17.75
N ARG A 138 9.61 -3.44 -18.22
CA ARG A 138 10.38 -2.46 -18.99
C ARG A 138 10.09 -1.04 -18.52
N ASN A 139 11.11 -0.20 -18.63
CA ASN A 139 10.91 1.24 -18.43
C ASN A 139 10.19 1.83 -19.64
N LEU A 140 9.08 2.48 -19.40
CA LEU A 140 8.32 3.27 -20.36
C LEU A 140 8.54 4.74 -20.06
N THR A 141 8.86 5.56 -21.06
CA THR A 141 9.16 6.98 -20.84
C THR A 141 8.25 7.84 -21.71
N THR A 142 7.55 8.80 -21.07
CA THR A 142 6.72 9.80 -21.77
C THR A 142 7.60 10.89 -22.39
N ALA A 143 7.02 11.66 -23.32
CA ALA A 143 7.69 12.84 -23.87
C ALA A 143 8.00 13.92 -22.81
N SER A 144 7.21 13.97 -21.71
CA SER A 144 7.44 14.88 -20.58
C SER A 144 8.50 14.39 -19.58
N GLY A 145 9.11 13.22 -19.82
CA GLY A 145 10.17 12.67 -19.00
C GLY A 145 9.69 11.81 -17.81
N ILE A 146 8.39 11.52 -17.70
CA ILE A 146 7.90 10.57 -16.70
C ILE A 146 8.33 9.17 -17.10
N VAL A 147 8.90 8.44 -16.15
CA VAL A 147 9.26 7.03 -16.34
C VAL A 147 8.30 6.16 -15.52
N VAL A 148 7.74 5.15 -16.16
CA VAL A 148 6.87 4.15 -15.55
C VAL A 148 7.49 2.76 -15.71
N ARG A 149 7.48 1.98 -14.67
CA ARG A 149 7.83 0.55 -14.72
C ARG A 149 6.86 -0.26 -13.86
N ALA A 150 6.21 -1.24 -14.46
CA ALA A 150 5.54 -2.31 -13.74
C ALA A 150 6.42 -3.56 -13.77
N GLY A 151 6.49 -4.28 -12.65
CA GLY A 151 7.32 -5.48 -12.58
C GLY A 151 7.33 -6.15 -11.23
N LEU A 152 8.12 -7.20 -11.14
CA LEU A 152 8.45 -7.86 -9.88
C LEU A 152 9.68 -7.19 -9.26
N PHE A 153 9.57 -6.87 -8.00
CA PHE A 153 10.65 -6.27 -7.23
C PHE A 153 10.79 -6.99 -5.89
N ASP A 154 12.02 -7.04 -5.38
CA ASP A 154 12.29 -7.41 -3.99
C ASP A 154 11.54 -6.42 -3.09
N ASP A 155 10.82 -6.95 -2.11
CA ASP A 155 10.04 -6.11 -1.21
C ASP A 155 10.99 -5.35 -0.28
N PRO A 156 10.96 -4.00 -0.29
CA PRO A 156 11.88 -3.20 0.52
C PRO A 156 11.56 -3.23 2.02
N PHE A 157 10.42 -3.79 2.40
CA PHE A 157 10.01 -3.85 3.79
C PHE A 157 10.79 -4.91 4.56
N PHE A 158 11.29 -4.51 5.74
CA PHE A 158 11.96 -5.41 6.66
C PHE A 158 11.08 -5.69 7.86
N PHE A 159 10.84 -6.95 8.16
CA PHE A 159 10.07 -7.33 9.32
C PHE A 159 10.61 -8.59 10.00
N ASP A 160 10.83 -8.50 11.32
CA ASP A 160 11.18 -9.62 12.20
C ASP A 160 10.00 -9.98 13.11
N PRO A 161 9.10 -10.89 12.68
CA PRO A 161 7.95 -11.28 13.49
C PRO A 161 8.33 -12.01 14.79
N GLN A 162 9.49 -12.66 14.85
CA GLN A 162 9.96 -13.28 16.08
C GLN A 162 10.38 -12.21 17.09
N GLY A 163 11.18 -11.24 16.65
CA GLY A 163 11.58 -10.12 17.51
C GLY A 163 10.40 -9.31 18.03
N LEU A 164 9.34 -9.15 17.22
CA LEU A 164 8.10 -8.51 17.67
C LEU A 164 7.41 -9.32 18.79
N ARG A 165 7.28 -10.65 18.61
CA ARG A 165 6.69 -11.54 19.65
C ARG A 165 7.51 -11.48 20.93
N ASP A 166 8.81 -11.60 20.84
CA ASP A 166 9.73 -11.58 22.00
C ASP A 166 9.68 -10.24 22.71
N SER A 167 9.63 -9.13 21.97
CA SER A 167 9.49 -7.79 22.53
C SER A 167 8.18 -7.60 23.28
N ARG A 168 7.08 -8.12 22.74
CA ARG A 168 5.76 -8.09 23.41
C ARG A 168 5.74 -8.96 24.67
N ALA A 169 6.40 -10.11 24.65
CA ALA A 169 6.43 -11.03 25.79
C ALA A 169 7.30 -10.54 26.95
N THR A 170 8.40 -9.84 26.65
CA THR A 170 9.42 -9.46 27.65
C THR A 170 9.39 -7.98 28.03
N GLY A 171 8.75 -7.13 27.22
CA GLY A 171 8.80 -5.67 27.32
C GLY A 171 10.13 -5.05 26.87
N ASN A 172 11.07 -5.86 26.35
CA ASN A 172 12.36 -5.42 25.85
C ASN A 172 12.44 -5.57 24.35
N LEU A 173 13.09 -4.63 23.64
CA LEU A 173 13.30 -4.73 22.20
C LEU A 173 14.19 -5.92 21.87
N SER A 174 13.70 -6.85 21.05
CA SER A 174 14.32 -8.12 20.71
C SER A 174 14.48 -8.32 19.20
N PHE A 175 14.44 -7.23 18.42
CA PHE A 175 14.60 -7.30 16.97
C PHE A 175 15.99 -7.73 16.55
N ASN A 176 16.05 -8.55 15.50
CA ASN A 176 17.27 -9.05 14.90
C ASN A 176 17.29 -8.72 13.41
N ASN A 177 18.27 -7.93 12.98
CA ASN A 177 18.41 -7.47 11.59
C ASN A 177 18.79 -8.57 10.58
N THR A 178 19.03 -9.80 11.05
CA THR A 178 19.28 -10.95 10.17
C THR A 178 18.02 -11.78 9.93
N ARG A 179 16.90 -11.45 10.59
CA ARG A 179 15.62 -12.16 10.46
C ARG A 179 14.64 -11.30 9.68
N ASN A 180 14.70 -11.34 8.36
CA ASN A 180 13.73 -10.67 7.50
C ASN A 180 12.68 -11.66 6.99
N ARG A 181 11.40 -11.43 7.32
CA ARG A 181 10.28 -12.26 6.85
C ARG A 181 10.09 -12.16 5.34
N PHE A 182 10.48 -11.04 4.73
CA PHE A 182 10.31 -10.77 3.32
C PHE A 182 11.52 -11.18 2.46
N ALA A 183 12.59 -11.69 3.08
CA ALA A 183 13.75 -12.16 2.34
C ALA A 183 13.38 -13.24 1.31
N ASN A 184 13.83 -13.07 0.08
CA ASN A 184 13.54 -13.95 -1.07
C ASN A 184 12.04 -13.99 -1.46
N LEU A 185 11.31 -12.93 -1.20
CA LEU A 185 9.96 -12.71 -1.69
C LEU A 185 9.93 -11.48 -2.58
N ASN A 186 9.11 -11.52 -3.63
CA ASN A 186 8.84 -10.39 -4.49
C ASN A 186 7.39 -9.94 -4.34
N SER A 187 7.18 -8.64 -4.48
CA SER A 187 5.86 -8.06 -4.69
C SER A 187 5.73 -7.50 -6.11
N THR A 188 4.51 -7.46 -6.62
CA THR A 188 4.25 -6.77 -7.89
C THR A 188 4.19 -5.28 -7.61
N PHE A 189 4.99 -4.50 -8.32
CA PHE A 189 5.03 -3.04 -8.18
C PHE A 189 4.67 -2.33 -9.46
N VAL A 190 4.15 -1.12 -9.31
CA VAL A 190 4.20 -0.06 -10.32
C VAL A 190 4.95 1.11 -9.72
N VAL A 191 6.04 1.49 -10.39
CA VAL A 191 6.93 2.59 -9.97
C VAL A 191 6.85 3.71 -11.01
N LEU A 192 6.65 4.94 -10.53
CA LEU A 192 6.66 6.15 -11.33
C LEU A 192 7.79 7.06 -10.84
N SER A 193 8.59 7.58 -11.79
CA SER A 193 9.49 8.70 -11.58
C SER A 193 8.93 9.90 -12.33
N ILE A 194 8.55 10.94 -11.62
CA ILE A 194 7.85 12.12 -12.14
C ILE A 194 8.74 13.34 -11.94
N PRO A 195 9.12 14.07 -13.01
CA PRO A 195 9.84 15.33 -12.87
C PRO A 195 9.10 16.29 -11.94
N ARG A 196 9.78 16.81 -10.90
CA ARG A 196 9.18 17.70 -9.90
C ARG A 196 8.43 18.88 -10.50
N ALA A 197 8.94 19.43 -11.58
CA ALA A 197 8.32 20.55 -12.28
C ALA A 197 6.89 20.27 -12.78
N LEU A 198 6.50 18.99 -12.93
CA LEU A 198 5.17 18.61 -13.39
C LEU A 198 4.16 18.46 -12.23
N ILE A 199 4.62 18.28 -11.00
CA ILE A 199 3.75 17.90 -9.88
C ILE A 199 3.94 18.78 -8.64
N ASP A 200 5.15 19.31 -8.42
CA ASP A 200 5.48 20.13 -7.25
C ASP A 200 5.06 21.59 -7.49
N ARG A 201 4.20 22.13 -6.62
CA ARG A 201 3.76 23.53 -6.61
C ARG A 201 4.24 24.27 -5.36
N GLY A 202 5.23 23.72 -4.65
CA GLY A 202 5.75 24.29 -3.42
C GLY A 202 4.84 24.10 -2.21
N GLN A 203 3.83 23.24 -2.34
CA GLN A 203 2.97 22.78 -1.24
C GLN A 203 3.27 21.31 -0.93
N PRO A 204 2.98 20.84 0.30
CA PRO A 204 3.05 19.42 0.58
C PRO A 204 2.19 18.60 -0.39
N LEU A 205 2.68 17.44 -0.79
CA LEU A 205 1.90 16.48 -1.56
C LEU A 205 1.19 15.54 -0.57
N ASP A 206 -0.13 15.45 -0.69
CA ASP A 206 -0.92 14.41 -0.03
C ASP A 206 -1.18 13.31 -1.06
N ILE A 207 -0.84 12.06 -0.72
CA ILE A 207 -0.86 10.94 -1.65
C ILE A 207 -1.55 9.76 -1.00
N TRP A 208 -2.50 9.15 -1.71
CA TRP A 208 -3.18 7.93 -1.28
C TRP A 208 -3.54 7.05 -2.47
N THR A 209 -3.83 5.79 -2.21
CA THR A 209 -4.14 4.81 -3.26
C THR A 209 -5.49 4.15 -3.04
N SER A 210 -6.05 3.66 -4.13
CA SER A 210 -7.23 2.81 -4.12
C SER A 210 -7.17 1.78 -5.23
N SER A 211 -7.85 0.65 -5.04
CA SER A 211 -8.10 -0.35 -6.06
C SER A 211 -9.60 -0.53 -6.27
N ALA A 212 -9.98 -0.86 -7.48
CA ALA A 212 -11.36 -1.17 -7.83
C ALA A 212 -11.38 -2.30 -8.86
N ARG A 213 -12.25 -3.29 -8.65
CA ARG A 213 -12.45 -4.39 -9.59
C ARG A 213 -13.66 -4.11 -10.46
N ILE A 214 -13.53 -4.37 -11.76
CA ILE A 214 -14.67 -4.41 -12.68
C ILE A 214 -15.48 -5.66 -12.31
N ARG A 215 -16.75 -5.44 -11.97
CA ARG A 215 -17.69 -6.55 -11.78
C ARG A 215 -18.17 -7.02 -13.14
N GLY A 216 -17.97 -8.30 -13.44
CA GLY A 216 -18.58 -8.99 -14.55
C GLY A 216 -20.04 -9.29 -14.29
#